data_a2fea3808862a5236c4db0460fdbcc4e
#
_entry.id   a2fea3808862a5236c4db0460fdbcc4e
#
_cell.length_a   1.000
_cell.length_b   1.000
_cell.length_c   1.000
_cell.angle_alpha   90.00
_cell.angle_beta   90.00
_cell.angle_gamma   90.00
#
_symmetry.space_group_name_H-M   'P 1'
#
loop_
_entity.id
_entity.type
_entity.pdbx_description
1 polymer ?
#
loop_
_entity_poly.entity_id
_entity_poly.type
_entity_poly.pdbx_seq_one_letter_code
_entity_poly.pdbx_strand_id
1 'polypeptide(L)'
;MASTAVAATFASQATTNRRHATIPWYLWSLTVSVCLVTLGGQVDVSWHRSIGRDSFWTPPHMMVYACGLIAGVTCAWLILTTTFDRSSPLREVSVGLLGLRAPLGVFVTAWGGLVMLYSAPVDNWWHNAYGLDVRVASPPHILLLSGTAGVGLGTLLLAAAHRNRAGLPGMSTKLQAYERLFLFLGALAVIHLMSYAMGYTFDTRLHQAKPYLVMSTGVPFALAAIATAARRRWTATQIAAIYTVFMLALVWCLPLIPASPRLGPVYQNVTCMIPPKFPILLVVPALALDLIRQNLTALGRWRAAILSGIAWTGLLVAAEWPFASFLMSPYAANRFFATRFLDFGTPSDNPDALRIFEAPQHGLHLYAGLLLAAIVAVVAIRSGERFGNWIGHIYR
;
A
#
# COMPACT_ATOMS: atom_id res chain seq x y z
N MET A 1 -58.05 -8.65 13.87
CA MET A 1 -57.69 -7.31 13.37
C MET A 1 -56.42 -6.70 14.00
N ALA A 2 -55.99 -7.10 15.19
CA ALA A 2 -54.75 -6.56 15.80
C ALA A 2 -53.44 -7.12 15.19
N SER A 3 -53.47 -8.39 14.66
CA SER A 3 -52.27 -9.03 14.10
C SER A 3 -51.80 -8.46 12.77
N THR A 4 -52.70 -7.94 11.93
CA THR A 4 -52.38 -7.34 10.63
C THR A 4 -51.78 -5.95 10.75
N ALA A 5 -52.12 -5.17 11.76
CA ALA A 5 -51.56 -3.85 12.02
C ALA A 5 -50.11 -3.92 12.50
N VAL A 6 -49.78 -4.90 13.36
CA VAL A 6 -48.41 -5.13 13.85
C VAL A 6 -47.49 -5.57 12.73
N ALA A 7 -47.94 -6.49 11.84
CA ALA A 7 -47.16 -6.92 10.68
C ALA A 7 -46.93 -5.79 9.68
N ALA A 8 -47.89 -4.89 9.47
CA ALA A 8 -47.76 -3.70 8.62
C ALA A 8 -46.77 -2.68 9.20
N THR A 9 -46.74 -2.52 10.52
CA THR A 9 -45.79 -1.62 11.20
C THR A 9 -44.34 -2.13 11.09
N PHE A 10 -44.13 -3.45 11.26
CA PHE A 10 -42.80 -4.07 11.03
C PHE A 10 -42.41 -4.06 9.57
N ALA A 11 -43.33 -4.24 8.63
CA ALA A 11 -43.05 -4.13 7.19
C ALA A 11 -42.72 -2.67 6.79
N SER A 12 -43.41 -1.67 7.35
CA SER A 12 -43.15 -0.24 7.15
C SER A 12 -41.80 0.20 7.75
N GLN A 13 -41.42 -0.30 8.92
CA GLN A 13 -40.11 -0.07 9.51
C GLN A 13 -38.99 -0.75 8.72
N ALA A 14 -39.24 -1.94 8.15
CA ALA A 14 -38.30 -2.64 7.28
C ALA A 14 -38.10 -1.95 5.93
N THR A 15 -39.13 -1.27 5.38
CA THR A 15 -39.03 -0.51 4.12
C THR A 15 -38.39 0.87 4.30
N THR A 16 -38.58 1.54 5.45
CA THR A 16 -37.89 2.80 5.75
C THR A 16 -36.40 2.61 6.06
N ASN A 17 -35.98 1.43 6.48
CA ASN A 17 -34.57 1.13 6.75
C ASN A 17 -33.78 0.62 5.51
N ARG A 18 -34.42 0.50 4.35
CA ARG A 18 -33.78 0.27 3.04
C ARG A 18 -33.23 1.56 2.39
N ARG A 19 -33.02 2.64 3.11
CA ARG A 19 -32.13 3.71 2.64
C ARG A 19 -30.77 3.09 2.45
N HIS A 20 -30.33 3.07 1.20
CA HIS A 20 -29.09 2.51 0.72
C HIS A 20 -27.99 2.70 1.78
N ALA A 21 -27.43 1.59 2.24
CA ALA A 21 -26.39 1.57 3.25
C ALA A 21 -25.10 2.14 2.66
N THR A 22 -25.09 3.46 2.51
CA THR A 22 -23.95 4.20 1.97
C THR A 22 -22.78 4.15 2.95
N ILE A 23 -21.59 3.90 2.43
CA ILE A 23 -20.35 4.07 3.19
C ILE A 23 -20.30 5.54 3.64
N PRO A 24 -20.00 5.84 4.92
CA PRO A 24 -19.93 7.22 5.39
C PRO A 24 -18.96 8.07 4.57
N TRP A 25 -19.31 9.34 4.36
CA TRP A 25 -18.54 10.27 3.53
C TRP A 25 -17.08 10.38 3.97
N TYR A 26 -16.82 10.36 5.28
CA TYR A 26 -15.46 10.46 5.81
C TYR A 26 -14.58 9.26 5.47
N LEU A 27 -15.15 8.06 5.35
CA LEU A 27 -14.39 6.91 4.86
C LEU A 27 -14.00 7.08 3.39
N TRP A 28 -14.88 7.65 2.56
CA TRP A 28 -14.54 7.99 1.18
C TRP A 28 -13.49 9.10 1.12
N SER A 29 -13.63 10.14 1.92
CA SER A 29 -12.67 11.25 2.02
C SER A 29 -11.27 10.73 2.37
N LEU A 30 -11.16 9.90 3.40
CA LEU A 30 -9.90 9.30 3.82
C LEU A 30 -9.36 8.29 2.79
N THR A 31 -10.22 7.52 2.13
CA THR A 31 -9.82 6.63 1.04
C THR A 31 -9.24 7.42 -0.13
N VAL A 32 -9.88 8.50 -0.53
CA VAL A 32 -9.36 9.41 -1.58
C VAL A 32 -8.00 9.98 -1.17
N SER A 33 -7.82 10.37 0.09
CA SER A 33 -6.52 10.86 0.56
C SER A 33 -5.42 9.81 0.42
N VAL A 34 -5.70 8.54 0.79
CA VAL A 34 -4.74 7.43 0.59
C VAL A 34 -4.48 7.16 -0.89
N CYS A 35 -5.49 7.24 -1.76
CA CYS A 35 -5.31 7.12 -3.22
C CYS A 35 -4.39 8.23 -3.76
N LEU A 36 -4.59 9.47 -3.32
CA LEU A 36 -3.80 10.61 -3.77
C LEU A 36 -2.32 10.46 -3.42
N VAL A 37 -1.99 10.06 -2.20
CA VAL A 37 -0.58 9.86 -1.83
C VAL A 37 0.03 8.63 -2.51
N THR A 38 -0.76 7.57 -2.71
CA THR A 38 -0.28 6.37 -3.40
C THR A 38 0.02 6.66 -4.87
N LEU A 39 -0.88 7.35 -5.56
CA LEU A 39 -0.69 7.75 -6.95
C LEU A 39 0.37 8.85 -7.05
N GLY A 40 0.30 9.87 -6.19
CA GLY A 40 1.23 10.99 -6.15
C GLY A 40 2.68 10.53 -6.00
N GLY A 41 2.97 9.61 -5.09
CA GLY A 41 4.31 9.05 -4.91
C GLY A 41 4.83 8.30 -6.14
N GLN A 42 3.98 7.56 -6.86
CA GLN A 42 4.40 6.89 -8.09
C GLN A 42 4.63 7.87 -9.24
N VAL A 43 3.79 8.89 -9.37
CA VAL A 43 3.95 9.95 -10.37
C VAL A 43 5.18 10.79 -10.06
N ASP A 44 5.49 11.02 -8.79
CA ASP A 44 6.67 11.74 -8.34
C ASP A 44 7.96 11.05 -8.76
N VAL A 45 8.07 9.75 -8.54
CA VAL A 45 9.20 8.97 -9.04
C VAL A 45 9.33 9.05 -10.56
N SER A 46 8.22 8.99 -11.29
CA SER A 46 8.21 9.16 -12.74
C SER A 46 8.65 10.58 -13.13
N TRP A 47 8.21 11.59 -12.39
CA TRP A 47 8.58 13.00 -12.59
C TRP A 47 10.09 13.20 -12.47
N HIS A 48 10.69 12.71 -11.39
CA HIS A 48 12.13 12.79 -11.17
C HIS A 48 12.96 12.11 -12.26
N ARG A 49 12.44 11.02 -12.82
CA ARG A 49 13.10 10.27 -13.90
C ARG A 49 12.91 10.90 -15.29
N SER A 50 11.88 11.72 -15.48
CA SER A 50 11.48 12.24 -16.80
C SER A 50 11.82 13.71 -16.98
N ILE A 51 11.58 14.51 -15.95
CA ILE A 51 11.72 15.97 -15.97
C ILE A 51 12.94 16.39 -15.17
N GLY A 52 13.30 15.60 -14.16
CA GLY A 52 14.40 15.85 -13.26
C GLY A 52 13.93 16.46 -11.94
N ARG A 53 14.79 17.23 -11.29
CA ARG A 53 14.49 17.88 -10.02
C ARG A 53 13.40 18.91 -10.18
N ASP A 54 12.59 18.99 -9.19
CA ASP A 54 11.41 19.81 -9.14
C ASP A 54 11.44 20.85 -8.02
N SER A 55 10.48 21.72 -8.04
CA SER A 55 10.20 22.65 -6.96
C SER A 55 9.20 22.05 -5.98
N PHE A 56 9.03 22.69 -4.83
CA PHE A 56 8.04 22.34 -3.83
C PHE A 56 6.59 22.20 -4.39
N TRP A 57 6.27 22.95 -5.47
CA TRP A 57 4.93 23.06 -6.05
C TRP A 57 4.71 22.22 -7.32
N THR A 58 5.34 21.08 -7.45
CA THR A 58 5.11 20.19 -8.59
C THR A 58 3.77 19.45 -8.49
N PRO A 59 3.16 19.04 -9.61
CA PRO A 59 1.91 18.31 -9.60
C PRO A 59 1.89 17.06 -8.71
N PRO A 60 2.92 16.18 -8.70
CA PRO A 60 2.94 15.04 -7.80
C PRO A 60 3.00 15.46 -6.32
N HIS A 61 3.78 16.47 -5.96
CA HIS A 61 3.82 17.01 -4.60
C HIS A 61 2.46 17.55 -4.17
N MET A 62 1.73 18.24 -5.07
CA MET A 62 0.37 18.70 -4.77
C MET A 62 -0.59 17.56 -4.44
N MET A 63 -0.44 16.39 -5.06
CA MET A 63 -1.23 15.21 -4.71
C MET A 63 -0.87 14.69 -3.30
N VAL A 64 0.41 14.69 -2.95
CA VAL A 64 0.90 14.30 -1.62
C VAL A 64 0.37 15.28 -0.55
N TYR A 65 0.44 16.59 -0.81
CA TYR A 65 -0.07 17.62 0.13
C TYR A 65 -1.59 17.54 0.29
N ALA A 66 -2.31 17.30 -0.82
CA ALA A 66 -3.76 17.10 -0.78
C ALA A 66 -4.16 15.91 0.10
N CYS A 67 -3.36 14.83 0.13
CA CYS A 67 -3.57 13.72 1.06
C CYS A 67 -3.55 14.21 2.52
N GLY A 68 -2.49 14.90 2.93
CA GLY A 68 -2.34 15.41 4.29
C GLY A 68 -3.45 16.40 4.67
N LEU A 69 -3.81 17.29 3.75
CA LEU A 69 -4.87 18.28 3.97
C LEU A 69 -6.25 17.61 4.14
N ILE A 70 -6.64 16.73 3.21
CA ILE A 70 -7.94 16.05 3.25
C ILE A 70 -8.04 15.18 4.50
N ALA A 71 -6.98 14.39 4.79
CA ALA A 71 -6.93 13.57 5.99
C ALA A 71 -7.01 14.42 7.27
N GLY A 72 -6.22 15.50 7.34
CA GLY A 72 -6.18 16.41 8.48
C GLY A 72 -7.54 17.06 8.75
N VAL A 73 -8.17 17.67 7.73
CA VAL A 73 -9.48 18.34 7.86
C VAL A 73 -10.57 17.31 8.23
N THR A 74 -10.59 16.15 7.57
CA THR A 74 -11.58 15.11 7.87
C THR A 74 -11.44 14.61 9.31
N CYS A 75 -10.21 14.33 9.76
CA CYS A 75 -9.96 13.86 11.12
C CYS A 75 -10.23 14.94 12.16
N ALA A 76 -9.86 16.18 11.92
CA ALA A 76 -10.18 17.31 12.81
C ALA A 76 -11.70 17.43 13.00
N TRP A 77 -12.47 17.41 11.91
CA TRP A 77 -13.93 17.37 11.97
C TRP A 77 -14.47 16.23 12.82
N LEU A 78 -13.99 14.99 12.57
CA LEU A 78 -14.45 13.82 13.31
C LEU A 78 -14.09 13.88 14.80
N ILE A 79 -12.88 14.34 15.14
CA ILE A 79 -12.43 14.48 16.53
C ILE A 79 -13.28 15.54 17.25
N LEU A 80 -13.46 16.72 16.65
CA LEU A 80 -14.21 17.82 17.27
C LEU A 80 -15.68 17.44 17.44
N THR A 81 -16.34 16.93 16.41
CA THR A 81 -17.75 16.52 16.50
C THR A 81 -17.94 15.37 17.50
N THR A 82 -17.06 14.35 17.51
CA THR A 82 -17.17 13.24 18.46
C THR A 82 -16.91 13.68 19.91
N THR A 83 -16.05 14.70 20.11
CA THR A 83 -15.71 15.21 21.43
C THR A 83 -16.82 16.09 22.00
N PHE A 84 -17.29 17.07 21.23
CA PHE A 84 -18.16 18.13 21.75
C PHE A 84 -19.65 17.87 21.49
N ASP A 85 -20.01 17.16 20.44
CA ASP A 85 -21.38 16.77 20.18
C ASP A 85 -21.72 15.45 20.91
N ARG A 86 -22.53 15.56 21.97
CA ARG A 86 -22.98 14.42 22.77
C ARG A 86 -23.91 13.48 22.00
N SER A 87 -24.56 13.97 20.94
CA SER A 87 -25.45 13.18 20.08
C SER A 87 -24.72 12.41 18.97
N SER A 88 -23.42 12.62 18.79
CA SER A 88 -22.61 11.97 17.76
C SER A 88 -22.64 10.45 17.90
N PRO A 89 -23.07 9.71 16.86
CA PRO A 89 -23.10 8.24 16.89
C PRO A 89 -21.69 7.62 16.98
N LEU A 90 -20.65 8.37 16.66
CA LEU A 90 -19.26 7.90 16.78
C LEU A 90 -18.78 7.91 18.24
N ARG A 91 -19.47 8.60 19.14
CA ARG A 91 -19.07 8.72 20.55
C ARG A 91 -19.11 7.37 21.28
N GLU A 92 -20.08 6.51 20.99
CA GLU A 92 -20.19 5.17 21.58
C GLU A 92 -19.04 4.24 21.17
N VAL A 93 -18.49 4.45 19.96
CA VAL A 93 -17.41 3.65 19.39
C VAL A 93 -16.06 4.39 19.40
N SER A 94 -15.95 5.42 20.23
CA SER A 94 -14.75 6.24 20.37
C SER A 94 -13.82 5.74 21.47
N VAL A 95 -12.55 6.10 21.35
CA VAL A 95 -11.55 6.05 22.42
C VAL A 95 -11.26 7.48 22.90
N GLY A 96 -10.80 7.62 24.14
CA GLY A 96 -10.37 8.91 24.68
C GLY A 96 -8.85 9.07 24.60
N LEU A 97 -8.38 10.22 24.15
CA LEU A 97 -6.97 10.58 24.10
C LEU A 97 -6.82 12.08 24.40
N LEU A 98 -6.08 12.44 25.44
CA LEU A 98 -5.80 13.84 25.84
C LEU A 98 -7.07 14.72 25.95
N GLY A 99 -8.15 14.18 26.48
CA GLY A 99 -9.44 14.89 26.60
C GLY A 99 -10.30 14.90 25.33
N LEU A 100 -9.77 14.46 24.20
CA LEU A 100 -10.48 14.34 22.93
C LEU A 100 -11.07 12.94 22.76
N ARG A 101 -12.10 12.80 21.92
CA ARG A 101 -12.75 11.53 21.60
C ARG A 101 -12.88 11.34 20.09
N ALA A 102 -12.48 10.16 19.60
CA ALA A 102 -12.71 9.71 18.22
C ALA A 102 -12.51 8.19 18.13
N PRO A 103 -12.95 7.52 17.05
CA PRO A 103 -12.53 6.17 16.74
C PRO A 103 -11.01 6.07 16.63
N LEU A 104 -10.43 4.93 17.03
CA LEU A 104 -8.98 4.71 17.03
C LEU A 104 -8.33 5.05 15.67
N GLY A 105 -8.93 4.57 14.58
CA GLY A 105 -8.42 4.82 13.22
C GLY A 105 -8.34 6.31 12.88
N VAL A 106 -9.26 7.15 13.40
CA VAL A 106 -9.24 8.60 13.20
C VAL A 106 -8.02 9.23 13.87
N PHE A 107 -7.70 8.85 15.11
CA PHE A 107 -6.50 9.36 15.79
C PHE A 107 -5.21 8.95 15.08
N VAL A 108 -5.12 7.70 14.62
CA VAL A 108 -3.94 7.23 13.88
C VAL A 108 -3.79 7.99 12.55
N THR A 109 -4.89 8.22 11.83
CA THR A 109 -4.89 9.02 10.59
C THR A 109 -4.51 10.48 10.86
N ALA A 110 -5.08 11.09 11.90
CA ALA A 110 -4.76 12.47 12.30
C ALA A 110 -3.27 12.63 12.62
N TRP A 111 -2.72 11.70 13.38
CA TRP A 111 -1.29 11.68 13.67
C TRP A 111 -0.44 11.56 12.40
N GLY A 112 -0.80 10.64 11.49
CA GLY A 112 -0.15 10.53 10.19
C GLY A 112 -0.19 11.82 9.39
N GLY A 113 -1.36 12.48 9.32
CA GLY A 113 -1.52 13.78 8.66
C GLY A 113 -0.66 14.89 9.27
N LEU A 114 -0.57 14.97 10.62
CA LEU A 114 0.31 15.91 11.31
C LEU A 114 1.79 15.67 10.97
N VAL A 115 2.23 14.40 10.95
CA VAL A 115 3.60 14.05 10.59
C VAL A 115 3.91 14.43 9.14
N MET A 116 2.97 14.21 8.21
CA MET A 116 3.10 14.67 6.82
C MET A 116 3.25 16.19 6.72
N LEU A 117 2.39 16.95 7.41
CA LEU A 117 2.46 18.41 7.41
C LEU A 117 3.78 18.91 8.00
N TYR A 118 4.28 18.25 9.04
CA TYR A 118 5.55 18.59 9.65
C TYR A 118 6.75 18.24 8.76
N SER A 119 6.65 17.18 7.94
CA SER A 119 7.72 16.78 7.05
C SER A 119 8.05 17.85 6.01
N ALA A 120 7.08 18.61 5.51
CA ALA A 120 7.27 19.59 4.46
C ALA A 120 8.23 20.76 4.86
N PRO A 121 8.08 21.46 6.01
CA PRO A 121 9.05 22.44 6.44
C PRO A 121 10.40 21.83 6.80
N VAL A 122 10.44 20.60 7.32
CA VAL A 122 11.69 19.88 7.60
C VAL A 122 12.44 19.58 6.30
N ASP A 123 11.73 19.16 5.26
CA ASP A 123 12.30 18.91 3.94
C ASP A 123 12.87 20.19 3.31
N ASN A 124 12.11 21.26 3.33
CA ASN A 124 12.59 22.57 2.84
C ASN A 124 13.82 23.06 3.61
N TRP A 125 13.85 22.92 4.94
CA TRP A 125 15.01 23.24 5.77
C TRP A 125 16.22 22.36 5.42
N TRP A 126 15.99 21.04 5.25
CA TRP A 126 17.03 20.07 4.90
C TRP A 126 17.70 20.43 3.57
N HIS A 127 16.91 20.75 2.56
CA HIS A 127 17.42 21.15 1.25
C HIS A 127 18.21 22.47 1.30
N ASN A 128 17.79 23.42 2.12
CA ASN A 128 18.53 24.68 2.32
C ASN A 128 19.86 24.48 3.08
N ALA A 129 19.89 23.55 4.03
CA ALA A 129 21.06 23.32 4.89
C ALA A 129 22.11 22.39 4.24
N TYR A 130 21.67 21.36 3.53
CA TYR A 130 22.52 20.26 3.04
C TYR A 130 22.54 20.12 1.53
N GLY A 131 21.80 20.95 0.82
CA GLY A 131 21.60 20.83 -0.62
C GLY A 131 20.51 19.85 -0.98
N LEU A 132 20.22 19.74 -2.28
CA LEU A 132 19.15 18.89 -2.78
C LEU A 132 19.47 17.42 -2.53
N ASP A 133 18.60 16.76 -1.81
CA ASP A 133 18.73 15.34 -1.49
C ASP A 133 18.07 14.48 -2.56
N VAL A 134 18.84 13.55 -3.10
CA VAL A 134 18.37 12.57 -4.10
C VAL A 134 18.10 11.19 -3.49
N ARG A 135 18.30 11.03 -2.18
CA ARG A 135 18.11 9.76 -1.51
C ARG A 135 16.67 9.64 -0.97
N VAL A 136 15.97 8.59 -1.39
CA VAL A 136 14.63 8.27 -0.86
C VAL A 136 14.61 8.08 0.66
N ALA A 137 15.72 7.65 1.25
CA ALA A 137 15.86 7.40 2.69
C ALA A 137 16.50 8.59 3.45
N SER A 138 16.30 9.84 3.01
CA SER A 138 16.67 11.02 3.79
C SER A 138 15.75 11.21 5.01
N PRO A 139 16.20 11.90 6.06
CA PRO A 139 15.39 12.14 7.25
C PRO A 139 14.01 12.76 6.96
N PRO A 140 13.87 13.82 6.12
CA PRO A 140 12.56 14.36 5.81
C PRO A 140 11.67 13.38 5.04
N HIS A 141 12.25 12.62 4.11
CA HIS A 141 11.49 11.59 3.40
C HIS A 141 11.02 10.46 4.32
N ILE A 142 11.86 9.99 5.26
CA ILE A 142 11.44 8.99 6.27
C ILE A 142 10.28 9.54 7.10
N LEU A 143 10.32 10.83 7.46
CA LEU A 143 9.24 11.47 8.19
C LEU A 143 7.95 11.50 7.35
N LEU A 144 8.03 11.94 6.10
CA LEU A 144 6.91 11.92 5.15
C LEU A 144 6.33 10.51 4.99
N LEU A 145 7.18 9.52 4.75
CA LEU A 145 6.79 8.12 4.56
C LEU A 145 6.11 7.53 5.82
N SER A 146 6.60 7.91 7.01
CA SER A 146 5.96 7.52 8.28
C SER A 146 4.57 8.15 8.43
N GLY A 147 4.42 9.39 8.04
CA GLY A 147 3.14 10.11 8.02
C GLY A 147 2.14 9.46 7.07
N THR A 148 2.56 9.17 5.83
CA THR A 148 1.71 8.51 4.83
C THR A 148 1.29 7.11 5.26
N ALA A 149 2.19 6.35 5.88
CA ALA A 149 1.89 5.05 6.48
C ALA A 149 0.85 5.18 7.61
N GLY A 150 0.96 6.22 8.45
CA GLY A 150 -0.02 6.53 9.50
C GLY A 150 -1.40 6.83 8.94
N VAL A 151 -1.51 7.65 7.88
CA VAL A 151 -2.77 7.94 7.20
C VAL A 151 -3.39 6.66 6.62
N GLY A 152 -2.60 5.85 5.92
CA GLY A 152 -3.05 4.58 5.33
C GLY A 152 -3.51 3.58 6.39
N LEU A 153 -2.71 3.36 7.43
CA LEU A 153 -3.03 2.45 8.53
C LEU A 153 -4.28 2.90 9.29
N GLY A 154 -4.38 4.18 9.67
CA GLY A 154 -5.53 4.69 10.40
C GLY A 154 -6.82 4.56 9.60
N THR A 155 -6.78 4.85 8.30
CA THR A 155 -7.93 4.67 7.39
C THR A 155 -8.33 3.19 7.29
N LEU A 156 -7.36 2.28 7.19
CA LEU A 156 -7.59 0.83 7.19
C LEU A 156 -8.24 0.35 8.50
N LEU A 157 -7.75 0.83 9.65
CA LEU A 157 -8.32 0.50 10.97
C LEU A 157 -9.75 1.02 11.13
N LEU A 158 -10.02 2.24 10.66
CA LEU A 158 -11.37 2.81 10.68
C LEU A 158 -12.33 2.00 9.80
N ALA A 159 -11.91 1.62 8.59
CA ALA A 159 -12.68 0.76 7.71
C ALA A 159 -12.91 -0.64 8.33
N ALA A 160 -11.89 -1.21 8.99
CA ALA A 160 -12.01 -2.46 9.72
C ALA A 160 -13.03 -2.37 10.86
N ALA A 161 -13.01 -1.30 11.65
CA ALA A 161 -13.98 -1.09 12.73
C ALA A 161 -15.42 -1.02 12.19
N HIS A 162 -15.66 -0.31 11.08
CA HIS A 162 -16.97 -0.26 10.43
C HIS A 162 -17.39 -1.64 9.90
N ARG A 163 -16.48 -2.35 9.25
CA ARG A 163 -16.72 -3.71 8.74
C ARG A 163 -17.06 -4.67 9.87
N ASN A 164 -16.32 -4.63 10.97
CA ASN A 164 -16.54 -5.54 12.09
C ASN A 164 -17.90 -5.30 12.73
N ARG A 165 -18.32 -4.04 12.90
CA ARG A 165 -19.67 -3.70 13.36
C ARG A 165 -20.74 -4.16 12.39
N ALA A 166 -20.54 -3.97 11.08
CA ALA A 166 -21.47 -4.44 10.05
C ALA A 166 -21.60 -5.97 9.98
N GLY A 167 -20.63 -6.71 10.51
CA GLY A 167 -20.67 -8.17 10.62
C GLY A 167 -21.45 -8.70 11.82
N LEU A 168 -21.99 -7.84 12.68
CA LEU A 168 -22.86 -8.23 13.78
C LEU A 168 -24.23 -8.69 13.24
N PRO A 169 -24.98 -9.56 13.99
CA PRO A 169 -26.29 -10.03 13.58
C PRO A 169 -27.23 -8.87 13.22
N GLY A 170 -27.98 -9.00 12.14
CA GLY A 170 -28.94 -8.00 11.68
C GLY A 170 -28.38 -6.87 10.78
N MET A 171 -27.06 -6.80 10.54
CA MET A 171 -26.42 -5.71 9.76
C MET A 171 -25.79 -6.15 8.42
N SER A 172 -26.16 -7.30 7.89
CA SER A 172 -25.49 -7.99 6.77
C SER A 172 -25.42 -7.24 5.43
N THR A 173 -26.39 -6.33 5.15
CA THR A 173 -26.44 -5.60 3.87
C THR A 173 -25.27 -4.61 3.66
N LYS A 174 -24.64 -4.16 4.73
CA LYS A 174 -23.50 -3.23 4.70
C LYS A 174 -22.15 -3.96 4.61
N LEU A 175 -22.10 -5.20 5.03
CA LEU A 175 -20.85 -5.95 5.20
C LEU A 175 -20.05 -6.05 3.89
N GLN A 176 -20.70 -6.36 2.78
CA GLN A 176 -20.00 -6.52 1.50
C GLN A 176 -19.32 -5.24 1.01
N ALA A 177 -19.95 -4.08 1.21
CA ALA A 177 -19.38 -2.81 0.83
C ALA A 177 -18.13 -2.49 1.65
N TYR A 178 -18.19 -2.69 2.97
CA TYR A 178 -17.05 -2.50 3.85
C TYR A 178 -15.92 -3.53 3.62
N GLU A 179 -16.26 -4.78 3.28
CA GLU A 179 -15.27 -5.80 2.91
C GLU A 179 -14.51 -5.40 1.62
N ARG A 180 -15.21 -4.88 0.61
CA ARG A 180 -14.57 -4.37 -0.62
C ARG A 180 -13.65 -3.19 -0.34
N LEU A 181 -14.12 -2.24 0.48
CA LEU A 181 -13.33 -1.07 0.87
C LEU A 181 -12.09 -1.49 1.67
N PHE A 182 -12.25 -2.39 2.64
CA PHE A 182 -11.15 -2.92 3.45
C PHE A 182 -10.09 -3.62 2.59
N LEU A 183 -10.52 -4.43 1.62
CA LEU A 183 -9.63 -5.11 0.69
C LEU A 183 -8.90 -4.10 -0.22
N PHE A 184 -9.61 -3.09 -0.72
CA PHE A 184 -9.01 -2.03 -1.54
C PHE A 184 -7.95 -1.23 -0.76
N LEU A 185 -8.25 -0.82 0.48
CA LEU A 185 -7.28 -0.16 1.36
C LEU A 185 -6.09 -1.07 1.67
N GLY A 186 -6.32 -2.37 1.81
CA GLY A 186 -5.26 -3.37 1.94
C GLY A 186 -4.35 -3.45 0.73
N ALA A 187 -4.91 -3.34 -0.48
CA ALA A 187 -4.13 -3.28 -1.70
C ALA A 187 -3.29 -1.98 -1.78
N LEU A 188 -3.86 -0.83 -1.41
CA LEU A 188 -3.11 0.43 -1.31
C LEU A 188 -1.95 0.33 -0.30
N ALA A 189 -2.15 -0.37 0.83
CA ALA A 189 -1.08 -0.60 1.79
C ALA A 189 0.06 -1.45 1.19
N VAL A 190 -0.24 -2.48 0.39
CA VAL A 190 0.78 -3.29 -0.31
C VAL A 190 1.48 -2.47 -1.38
N ILE A 191 0.75 -1.65 -2.17
CA ILE A 191 1.35 -0.74 -3.16
C ILE A 191 2.32 0.21 -2.45
N HIS A 192 1.93 0.75 -1.31
CA HIS A 192 2.76 1.66 -0.52
C HIS A 192 4.02 0.98 0.03
N LEU A 193 3.92 -0.25 0.55
CA LEU A 193 5.09 -1.04 0.96
C LEU A 193 6.03 -1.35 -0.20
N MET A 194 5.49 -1.66 -1.39
CA MET A 194 6.29 -1.87 -2.58
C MET A 194 6.97 -0.60 -3.07
N SER A 195 6.38 0.58 -2.84
CA SER A 195 7.04 1.86 -3.12
C SER A 195 8.31 2.04 -2.29
N TYR A 196 8.31 1.63 -1.02
CA TYR A 196 9.53 1.62 -0.20
C TYR A 196 10.57 0.62 -0.67
N ALA A 197 10.13 -0.53 -1.18
CA ALA A 197 11.02 -1.56 -1.71
C ALA A 197 11.56 -1.22 -3.11
N MET A 198 11.02 -0.19 -3.79
CA MET A 198 11.28 0.08 -5.20
C MET A 198 12.77 0.23 -5.53
N GLY A 199 13.57 0.85 -4.67
CA GLY A 199 15.01 0.96 -4.85
C GLY A 199 15.78 -0.36 -4.85
N TYR A 200 15.17 -1.44 -4.40
CA TYR A 200 15.76 -2.76 -4.34
C TYR A 200 15.18 -3.75 -5.37
N THR A 201 14.03 -3.41 -5.99
CA THR A 201 13.29 -4.30 -6.88
C THR A 201 13.53 -3.99 -8.36
N PHE A 202 14.68 -3.40 -8.71
CA PHE A 202 15.09 -3.22 -10.09
C PHE A 202 15.35 -4.57 -10.75
N ASP A 203 14.96 -4.73 -12.01
CA ASP A 203 15.17 -5.98 -12.78
C ASP A 203 16.64 -6.39 -12.78
N THR A 204 17.53 -5.40 -12.85
CA THR A 204 18.99 -5.55 -12.78
C THR A 204 19.51 -6.07 -11.43
N ARG A 205 18.65 -6.13 -10.38
CA ARG A 205 18.98 -6.58 -9.03
C ARG A 205 18.27 -7.86 -8.61
N LEU A 206 17.25 -8.28 -9.36
CA LEU A 206 16.44 -9.46 -9.00
C LEU A 206 17.17 -10.81 -9.13
N HIS A 207 18.44 -10.78 -9.58
CA HIS A 207 19.36 -11.93 -9.53
C HIS A 207 20.23 -11.97 -8.26
N GLN A 208 19.74 -11.34 -7.16
CA GLN A 208 20.39 -11.32 -5.86
C GLN A 208 19.39 -11.65 -4.75
N ALA A 209 19.87 -12.04 -3.57
CA ALA A 209 19.02 -12.35 -2.43
C ALA A 209 18.39 -11.12 -1.76
N LYS A 210 19.07 -9.97 -1.81
CA LYS A 210 18.66 -8.73 -1.11
C LYS A 210 17.26 -8.24 -1.48
N PRO A 211 16.83 -8.17 -2.75
CA PRO A 211 15.45 -7.81 -3.12
C PRO A 211 14.40 -8.69 -2.46
N TYR A 212 14.62 -10.01 -2.48
CA TYR A 212 13.71 -10.99 -1.87
C TYR A 212 13.64 -10.83 -0.35
N LEU A 213 14.76 -10.54 0.29
CA LEU A 213 14.79 -10.24 1.73
C LEU A 213 13.98 -8.99 2.05
N VAL A 214 14.18 -7.90 1.29
CA VAL A 214 13.44 -6.63 1.50
C VAL A 214 11.94 -6.85 1.30
N MET A 215 11.52 -7.51 0.23
CA MET A 215 10.11 -7.80 -0.01
C MET A 215 9.50 -8.71 1.07
N SER A 216 10.30 -9.62 1.64
CA SER A 216 9.86 -10.54 2.70
C SER A 216 9.61 -9.87 4.04
N THR A 217 10.04 -8.63 4.26
CA THR A 217 9.82 -7.93 5.54
C THR A 217 8.38 -7.43 5.70
N GLY A 218 7.83 -6.75 4.69
CA GLY A 218 6.56 -6.02 4.80
C GLY A 218 5.40 -6.65 4.03
N VAL A 219 5.64 -7.13 2.81
CA VAL A 219 4.54 -7.60 1.92
C VAL A 219 3.82 -8.83 2.48
N PRO A 220 4.50 -9.93 2.87
CA PRO A 220 3.81 -11.09 3.43
C PRO A 220 3.16 -10.79 4.79
N PHE A 221 3.70 -9.85 5.58
CA PHE A 221 3.05 -9.34 6.79
C PHE A 221 1.69 -8.71 6.46
N ALA A 222 1.65 -7.78 5.50
CA ALA A 222 0.42 -7.09 5.12
C ALA A 222 -0.61 -8.06 4.53
N LEU A 223 -0.18 -8.95 3.61
CA LEU A 223 -1.05 -9.96 3.01
C LEU A 223 -1.64 -10.88 4.07
N ALA A 224 -0.82 -11.39 5.00
CA ALA A 224 -1.27 -12.25 6.09
C ALA A 224 -2.21 -11.51 7.05
N ALA A 225 -1.90 -10.26 7.40
CA ALA A 225 -2.74 -9.45 8.29
C ALA A 225 -4.13 -9.22 7.71
N ILE A 226 -4.19 -8.76 6.46
CA ILE A 226 -5.45 -8.44 5.81
C ILE A 226 -6.24 -9.71 5.50
N ALA A 227 -5.58 -10.77 5.02
CA ALA A 227 -6.22 -12.06 4.76
C ALA A 227 -6.78 -12.72 6.03
N THR A 228 -6.12 -12.53 7.18
CA THR A 228 -6.62 -13.04 8.47
C THR A 228 -7.79 -12.21 8.97
N ALA A 229 -7.75 -10.90 8.81
CA ALA A 229 -8.83 -10.02 9.21
C ALA A 229 -10.05 -10.14 8.30
N ALA A 230 -9.86 -10.31 6.98
CA ALA A 230 -10.93 -10.39 6.00
C ALA A 230 -11.75 -11.66 6.11
N ARG A 231 -13.03 -11.58 5.69
CA ARG A 231 -13.96 -12.71 5.66
C ARG A 231 -14.06 -13.35 4.27
N ARG A 232 -12.98 -13.26 3.47
CA ARG A 232 -12.91 -13.73 2.08
C ARG A 232 -11.83 -14.77 1.87
N ARG A 233 -12.04 -15.68 0.93
CA ARG A 233 -11.14 -16.82 0.71
C ARG A 233 -9.83 -16.42 0.00
N TRP A 234 -9.90 -15.59 -1.04
CA TRP A 234 -8.81 -15.23 -1.93
C TRP A 234 -8.30 -13.81 -1.69
N THR A 235 -8.12 -13.43 -0.43
CA THR A 235 -7.80 -12.04 -0.06
C THR A 235 -6.39 -11.65 -0.48
N ALA A 236 -5.37 -12.46 -0.20
CA ALA A 236 -3.99 -12.15 -0.57
C ALA A 236 -3.83 -12.07 -2.10
N THR A 237 -4.43 -13.03 -2.82
CA THR A 237 -4.44 -13.05 -4.29
C THR A 237 -5.13 -11.83 -4.88
N GLN A 238 -6.29 -11.42 -4.34
CA GLN A 238 -7.03 -10.24 -4.82
C GLN A 238 -6.22 -8.95 -4.58
N ILE A 239 -5.58 -8.81 -3.44
CA ILE A 239 -4.71 -7.66 -3.14
C ILE A 239 -3.54 -7.59 -4.11
N ALA A 240 -2.85 -8.71 -4.33
CA ALA A 240 -1.74 -8.77 -5.27
C ALA A 240 -2.19 -8.49 -6.72
N ALA A 241 -3.39 -8.95 -7.11
CA ALA A 241 -3.97 -8.64 -8.42
C ALA A 241 -4.28 -7.13 -8.57
N ILE A 242 -4.85 -6.49 -7.54
CA ILE A 242 -5.10 -5.04 -7.56
C ILE A 242 -3.77 -4.27 -7.66
N TYR A 243 -2.73 -4.69 -6.91
CA TYR A 243 -1.39 -4.13 -7.04
C TYR A 243 -0.88 -4.24 -8.49
N THR A 244 -0.97 -5.43 -9.08
CA THR A 244 -0.51 -5.65 -10.46
C THR A 244 -1.28 -4.77 -11.46
N VAL A 245 -2.61 -4.69 -11.36
CA VAL A 245 -3.44 -3.85 -12.24
C VAL A 245 -3.10 -2.37 -12.08
N PHE A 246 -2.90 -1.90 -10.85
CA PHE A 246 -2.52 -0.51 -10.58
C PHE A 246 -1.16 -0.17 -11.21
N MET A 247 -0.15 -1.04 -11.02
CA MET A 247 1.18 -0.82 -11.58
C MET A 247 1.18 -0.89 -13.11
N LEU A 248 0.44 -1.83 -13.72
CA LEU A 248 0.27 -1.91 -15.17
C LEU A 248 -0.41 -0.66 -15.73
N ALA A 249 -1.43 -0.15 -15.04
CA ALA A 249 -2.06 1.11 -15.44
C ALA A 249 -1.05 2.26 -15.50
N LEU A 250 -0.16 2.38 -14.51
CA LEU A 250 0.91 3.39 -14.53
C LEU A 250 1.91 3.14 -15.67
N VAL A 251 2.34 1.89 -15.86
CA VAL A 251 3.28 1.50 -16.93
C VAL A 251 2.74 1.88 -18.31
N TRP A 252 1.44 1.75 -18.52
CA TRP A 252 0.85 2.02 -19.84
C TRP A 252 0.34 3.45 -20.00
N CYS A 253 -0.13 4.10 -18.93
CA CYS A 253 -0.70 5.44 -19.01
C CYS A 253 0.35 6.55 -18.92
N LEU A 254 1.37 6.43 -18.07
CA LEU A 254 2.37 7.49 -17.90
C LEU A 254 3.12 7.82 -19.20
N PRO A 255 3.54 6.86 -20.06
CA PRO A 255 4.20 7.18 -21.33
C PRO A 255 3.32 7.91 -22.35
N LEU A 256 2.02 8.05 -22.11
CA LEU A 256 1.13 8.86 -22.93
C LEU A 256 1.26 10.37 -22.65
N ILE A 257 1.88 10.72 -21.52
CA ILE A 257 2.06 12.11 -21.10
C ILE A 257 3.41 12.61 -21.65
N PRO A 258 3.42 13.65 -22.49
CA PRO A 258 4.67 14.25 -22.96
C PRO A 258 5.51 14.80 -21.80
N ALA A 259 6.81 14.57 -21.85
CA ALA A 259 7.75 15.09 -20.89
C ALA A 259 9.11 15.33 -21.54
N SER A 260 9.86 16.30 -21.03
CA SER A 260 11.23 16.57 -21.46
C SER A 260 12.07 16.95 -20.23
N PRO A 261 13.35 16.54 -20.17
CA PRO A 261 14.23 16.92 -19.08
C PRO A 261 14.39 18.44 -19.02
N ARG A 262 14.31 18.98 -17.81
CA ARG A 262 14.49 20.42 -17.55
C ARG A 262 15.71 20.71 -16.67
N LEU A 263 16.12 19.75 -15.86
CA LEU A 263 17.16 19.91 -14.86
C LEU A 263 18.07 18.67 -14.82
N GLY A 264 19.38 18.91 -14.74
CA GLY A 264 20.39 17.88 -14.60
C GLY A 264 20.88 17.29 -15.93
N PRO A 265 21.90 16.44 -15.88
CA PRO A 265 22.43 15.78 -17.07
C PRO A 265 21.39 14.82 -17.66
N VAL A 266 21.23 14.88 -18.97
CA VAL A 266 20.29 14.02 -19.72
C VAL A 266 21.06 12.85 -20.27
N TYR A 267 20.89 11.67 -19.70
CA TYR A 267 21.55 10.45 -20.15
C TYR A 267 20.73 9.67 -21.19
N GLN A 268 19.45 9.98 -21.32
CA GLN A 268 18.56 9.36 -22.30
C GLN A 268 17.70 10.41 -22.98
N ASN A 269 17.31 10.17 -24.22
CA ASN A 269 16.34 11.02 -24.91
C ASN A 269 14.93 10.73 -24.36
N VAL A 270 14.47 11.58 -23.45
CA VAL A 270 13.17 11.47 -22.80
C VAL A 270 12.18 12.38 -23.49
N THR A 271 11.12 11.80 -24.05
CA THR A 271 10.03 12.50 -24.74
C THR A 271 8.67 12.32 -24.06
N CYS A 272 8.59 11.47 -23.04
CA CYS A 272 7.37 11.19 -22.28
C CYS A 272 7.71 10.86 -20.82
N MET A 273 6.70 10.81 -19.95
CA MET A 273 6.85 10.39 -18.58
C MET A 273 7.39 8.95 -18.54
N ILE A 274 8.53 8.74 -17.88
CA ILE A 274 9.12 7.41 -17.68
C ILE A 274 8.27 6.65 -16.67
N PRO A 275 7.67 5.51 -17.05
CA PRO A 275 6.82 4.76 -16.14
C PRO A 275 7.62 4.11 -15.01
N PRO A 276 6.95 3.69 -13.91
CA PRO A 276 7.54 2.75 -12.98
C PRO A 276 7.90 1.46 -13.71
N LYS A 277 8.69 0.62 -13.04
CA LYS A 277 9.04 -0.69 -13.58
C LYS A 277 7.82 -1.60 -13.71
N PHE A 278 7.92 -2.58 -14.58
CA PHE A 278 6.88 -3.60 -14.71
C PHE A 278 6.66 -4.27 -13.34
N PRO A 279 5.41 -4.54 -12.93
CA PRO A 279 5.12 -4.98 -11.58
C PRO A 279 5.74 -6.35 -11.27
N ILE A 280 6.22 -6.46 -10.06
CA ILE A 280 6.66 -7.73 -9.46
C ILE A 280 5.47 -8.71 -9.43
N LEU A 281 5.71 -9.99 -9.75
CA LEU A 281 4.71 -11.04 -9.88
C LEU A 281 4.19 -11.53 -8.50
N LEU A 282 3.75 -10.59 -7.65
CA LEU A 282 3.27 -10.88 -6.30
C LEU A 282 2.06 -11.82 -6.27
N VAL A 283 1.31 -11.91 -7.36
CA VAL A 283 0.14 -12.80 -7.48
C VAL A 283 0.53 -14.25 -7.27
N VAL A 284 1.72 -14.66 -7.74
CA VAL A 284 2.17 -16.06 -7.66
C VAL A 284 2.35 -16.52 -6.20
N PRO A 285 3.18 -15.88 -5.37
CA PRO A 285 3.30 -16.27 -3.97
C PRO A 285 2.03 -15.96 -3.15
N ALA A 286 1.26 -14.91 -3.48
CA ALA A 286 0.02 -14.60 -2.80
C ALA A 286 -1.06 -15.69 -2.96
N LEU A 287 -1.13 -16.30 -4.15
CA LEU A 287 -1.99 -17.44 -4.41
C LEU A 287 -1.62 -18.63 -3.50
N ALA A 288 -0.34 -18.92 -3.37
CA ALA A 288 0.14 -19.98 -2.48
C ALA A 288 -0.20 -19.70 -1.01
N LEU A 289 -0.09 -18.44 -0.54
CA LEU A 289 -0.50 -18.08 0.82
C LEU A 289 -1.99 -18.36 1.05
N ASP A 290 -2.86 -18.00 0.10
CA ASP A 290 -4.30 -18.28 0.21
C ASP A 290 -4.61 -19.77 0.17
N LEU A 291 -3.92 -20.55 -0.68
CA LEU A 291 -4.07 -22.00 -0.78
C LEU A 291 -3.63 -22.71 0.52
N ILE A 292 -2.48 -22.35 1.08
CA ILE A 292 -1.99 -22.93 2.34
C ILE A 292 -2.97 -22.60 3.46
N ARG A 293 -3.42 -21.35 3.57
CA ARG A 293 -4.37 -20.92 4.59
C ARG A 293 -5.71 -21.64 4.52
N GLN A 294 -6.18 -21.99 3.31
CA GLN A 294 -7.48 -22.63 3.11
C GLN A 294 -7.45 -24.16 3.30
N ASN A 295 -6.37 -24.81 2.88
CA ASN A 295 -6.33 -26.25 2.77
C ASN A 295 -5.49 -26.93 3.86
N LEU A 296 -4.62 -26.19 4.55
CA LEU A 296 -3.67 -26.75 5.49
C LEU A 296 -3.88 -26.27 6.94
N THR A 297 -5.14 -26.03 7.31
CA THR A 297 -5.50 -25.60 8.67
C THR A 297 -5.14 -26.60 9.76
N ALA A 298 -5.10 -27.90 9.41
CA ALA A 298 -4.71 -28.99 10.33
C ALA A 298 -3.22 -28.98 10.74
N LEU A 299 -2.35 -28.28 9.99
CA LEU A 299 -0.90 -28.25 10.28
C LEU A 299 -0.53 -27.48 11.56
N GLY A 300 -1.46 -26.72 12.11
CA GLY A 300 -1.17 -25.79 13.19
C GLY A 300 -0.42 -24.53 12.72
N ARG A 301 -0.54 -23.46 13.52
CA ARG A 301 -0.17 -22.09 13.11
C ARG A 301 1.29 -21.91 12.70
N TRP A 302 2.24 -22.56 13.41
CA TRP A 302 3.67 -22.41 13.12
C TRP A 302 4.09 -23.18 11.87
N ARG A 303 3.62 -24.43 11.70
CA ARG A 303 3.93 -25.24 10.51
C ARG A 303 3.36 -24.59 9.26
N ALA A 304 2.12 -24.06 9.31
CA ALA A 304 1.53 -23.31 8.22
C ALA A 304 2.34 -22.06 7.87
N ALA A 305 2.80 -21.30 8.87
CA ALA A 305 3.63 -20.12 8.62
C ALA A 305 5.01 -20.46 8.03
N ILE A 306 5.65 -21.54 8.48
CA ILE A 306 6.93 -22.01 7.92
C ILE A 306 6.73 -22.38 6.44
N LEU A 307 5.70 -23.18 6.13
CA LEU A 307 5.39 -23.55 4.76
C LEU A 307 5.07 -22.31 3.89
N SER A 308 4.31 -21.36 4.44
CA SER A 308 3.98 -20.11 3.76
C SER A 308 5.20 -19.24 3.48
N GLY A 309 6.14 -19.13 4.44
CA GLY A 309 7.36 -18.35 4.25
C GLY A 309 8.31 -18.98 3.22
N ILE A 310 8.44 -20.31 3.22
CA ILE A 310 9.20 -21.04 2.21
C ILE A 310 8.53 -20.90 0.82
N ALA A 311 7.21 -21.08 0.75
CA ALA A 311 6.45 -20.92 -0.48
C ALA A 311 6.51 -19.47 -1.01
N TRP A 312 6.39 -18.47 -0.12
CA TRP A 312 6.56 -17.07 -0.48
C TRP A 312 7.89 -16.82 -1.17
N THR A 313 8.98 -17.13 -0.51
CA THR A 313 10.32 -16.83 -1.03
C THR A 313 10.63 -17.70 -2.26
N GLY A 314 10.37 -18.99 -2.21
CA GLY A 314 10.67 -19.92 -3.32
C GLY A 314 9.89 -19.60 -4.58
N LEU A 315 8.59 -19.33 -4.48
CA LEU A 315 7.75 -18.98 -5.63
C LEU A 315 8.04 -17.57 -6.16
N LEU A 316 8.37 -16.63 -5.28
CA LEU A 316 8.77 -15.29 -5.71
C LEU A 316 10.09 -15.36 -6.51
N VAL A 317 11.08 -16.10 -6.02
CA VAL A 317 12.34 -16.32 -6.76
C VAL A 317 12.08 -17.04 -8.08
N ALA A 318 11.30 -18.12 -8.05
CA ALA A 318 10.98 -18.91 -9.24
C ALA A 318 10.25 -18.10 -10.33
N ALA A 319 9.43 -17.13 -9.93
CA ALA A 319 8.73 -16.25 -10.86
C ALA A 319 9.61 -15.09 -11.33
N GLU A 320 10.26 -14.38 -10.40
CA GLU A 320 10.97 -13.13 -10.70
C GLU A 320 12.33 -13.32 -11.34
N TRP A 321 13.07 -14.34 -10.96
CA TRP A 321 14.42 -14.56 -11.49
C TRP A 321 14.44 -14.73 -13.02
N PRO A 322 13.67 -15.66 -13.62
CA PRO A 322 13.59 -15.76 -15.08
C PRO A 322 12.87 -14.57 -15.71
N PHE A 323 11.90 -13.98 -15.04
CA PHE A 323 11.18 -12.83 -15.55
C PHE A 323 12.07 -11.58 -15.62
N ALA A 324 12.93 -11.35 -14.65
CA ALA A 324 13.93 -10.28 -14.69
C ALA A 324 14.93 -10.48 -15.85
N SER A 325 15.37 -11.72 -16.08
CA SER A 325 16.20 -12.03 -17.26
C SER A 325 15.48 -11.70 -18.58
N PHE A 326 14.20 -12.03 -18.67
CA PHE A 326 13.37 -11.65 -19.83
C PHE A 326 13.24 -10.15 -19.97
N LEU A 327 12.92 -9.41 -18.88
CA LEU A 327 12.76 -7.96 -18.91
C LEU A 327 14.03 -7.22 -19.33
N MET A 328 15.21 -7.79 -19.04
CA MET A 328 16.50 -7.26 -19.50
C MET A 328 16.87 -7.67 -20.94
N SER A 329 16.04 -8.46 -21.60
CA SER A 329 16.27 -8.88 -22.98
C SER A 329 15.69 -7.90 -24.00
N PRO A 330 16.17 -7.90 -25.26
CA PRO A 330 15.60 -7.11 -26.34
C PRO A 330 14.12 -7.38 -26.60
N TYR A 331 13.61 -8.57 -26.27
CA TYR A 331 12.21 -8.95 -26.47
C TYR A 331 11.24 -8.15 -25.58
N ALA A 332 11.69 -7.68 -24.43
CA ALA A 332 10.90 -6.83 -23.54
C ALA A 332 11.03 -5.33 -23.85
N ALA A 333 11.93 -4.92 -24.74
CA ALA A 333 12.17 -3.52 -25.10
C ALA A 333 11.04 -2.95 -26.00
N ASN A 334 9.80 -3.03 -25.55
CA ASN A 334 8.61 -2.61 -26.24
C ASN A 334 7.69 -1.78 -25.32
N ARG A 335 6.55 -1.28 -25.86
CA ARG A 335 5.61 -0.45 -25.11
C ARG A 335 4.87 -1.21 -23.98
N PHE A 336 4.66 -2.51 -24.17
CA PHE A 336 3.92 -3.32 -23.20
C PHE A 336 4.70 -3.48 -21.89
N PHE A 337 5.97 -3.89 -21.98
CA PHE A 337 6.85 -4.03 -20.81
C PHE A 337 7.52 -2.71 -20.42
N ALA A 338 7.55 -1.72 -21.33
CA ALA A 338 8.14 -0.40 -21.18
C ALA A 338 9.63 -0.39 -20.79
N THR A 339 10.36 -1.48 -21.03
CA THR A 339 11.74 -1.65 -20.56
C THR A 339 12.75 -0.76 -21.27
N ARG A 340 12.39 -0.20 -22.46
CA ARG A 340 13.22 0.79 -23.17
C ARG A 340 13.48 2.08 -22.35
N PHE A 341 12.71 2.34 -21.32
CA PHE A 341 12.87 3.50 -20.42
C PHE A 341 13.60 3.12 -19.12
N LEU A 342 14.05 1.88 -18.99
CA LEU A 342 14.63 1.35 -17.77
C LEU A 342 16.16 1.45 -17.77
N ASP A 343 16.74 1.13 -16.64
CA ASP A 343 18.12 1.44 -16.29
C ASP A 343 19.17 0.71 -17.16
N PHE A 344 18.83 -0.43 -17.75
CA PHE A 344 19.73 -1.12 -18.70
C PHE A 344 19.84 -0.45 -20.08
N GLY A 345 18.97 0.52 -20.38
CA GLY A 345 19.17 1.49 -21.47
C GLY A 345 20.11 2.64 -21.13
N THR A 346 20.60 2.68 -19.89
CA THR A 346 21.54 3.70 -19.42
C THR A 346 22.90 3.51 -20.07
N PRO A 347 23.51 4.56 -20.67
CA PRO A 347 24.86 4.47 -21.22
C PRO A 347 25.90 4.02 -20.19
N SER A 348 26.91 3.28 -20.63
CA SER A 348 27.96 2.72 -19.75
C SER A 348 28.84 3.78 -19.08
N ASP A 349 28.87 4.99 -19.61
CA ASP A 349 29.57 6.15 -19.06
C ASP A 349 28.77 6.91 -18.00
N ASN A 350 27.50 6.54 -17.78
CA ASN A 350 26.73 7.10 -16.70
C ASN A 350 27.29 6.66 -15.33
N PRO A 351 27.66 7.58 -14.44
CA PRO A 351 28.22 7.23 -13.13
C PRO A 351 27.27 6.41 -12.24
N ASP A 352 25.97 6.42 -12.53
CA ASP A 352 24.98 5.62 -11.83
C ASP A 352 24.85 4.19 -12.38
N ALA A 353 25.43 3.88 -13.54
CA ALA A 353 25.36 2.55 -14.15
C ALA A 353 25.87 1.44 -13.21
N LEU A 354 26.99 1.69 -12.53
CA LEU A 354 27.57 0.74 -11.56
C LEU A 354 26.68 0.52 -10.31
N ARG A 355 25.81 1.47 -9.99
CA ARG A 355 24.86 1.34 -8.87
C ARG A 355 23.58 0.59 -9.27
N ILE A 356 23.26 0.59 -10.55
CA ILE A 356 22.05 0.03 -11.12
C ILE A 356 22.26 -1.43 -11.47
N PHE A 357 23.36 -1.76 -12.15
CA PHE A 357 23.68 -3.10 -12.58
C PHE A 357 24.52 -3.83 -11.53
N GLU A 358 23.88 -4.68 -10.77
CA GLU A 358 24.55 -5.58 -9.84
C GLU A 358 24.71 -6.96 -10.47
N ALA A 359 25.92 -7.52 -10.44
CA ALA A 359 26.19 -8.85 -10.97
C ALA A 359 25.31 -9.91 -10.27
N PRO A 360 24.86 -10.95 -11.00
CA PRO A 360 24.14 -12.05 -10.41
C PRO A 360 24.91 -12.68 -9.25
N GLN A 361 24.23 -12.88 -8.13
CA GLN A 361 24.81 -13.50 -6.93
C GLN A 361 24.80 -15.03 -7.08
N HIS A 362 25.85 -15.67 -6.62
CA HIS A 362 26.01 -17.12 -6.74
C HIS A 362 26.50 -17.75 -5.42
N GLY A 363 26.39 -19.06 -5.32
CA GLY A 363 26.95 -19.85 -4.24
C GLY A 363 26.33 -19.62 -2.88
N LEU A 364 27.12 -19.83 -1.82
CA LEU A 364 26.64 -19.84 -0.43
C LEU A 364 25.97 -18.51 -0.03
N HIS A 365 26.47 -17.37 -0.46
CA HIS A 365 25.91 -16.07 -0.14
C HIS A 365 24.48 -15.89 -0.68
N LEU A 366 24.19 -16.38 -1.89
CA LEU A 366 22.84 -16.36 -2.43
C LEU A 366 21.92 -17.25 -1.60
N TYR A 367 22.31 -18.50 -1.35
CA TYR A 367 21.46 -19.45 -0.62
C TYR A 367 21.22 -19.01 0.83
N ALA A 368 22.25 -18.52 1.51
CA ALA A 368 22.11 -17.97 2.87
C ALA A 368 21.18 -16.75 2.90
N GLY A 369 21.29 -15.86 1.91
CA GLY A 369 20.42 -14.70 1.81
C GLY A 369 18.97 -15.05 1.51
N LEU A 370 18.72 -16.05 0.65
CA LEU A 370 17.36 -16.55 0.36
C LEU A 370 16.77 -17.30 1.56
N LEU A 371 17.59 -18.08 2.29
CA LEU A 371 17.16 -18.71 3.54
C LEU A 371 16.76 -17.64 4.57
N LEU A 372 17.55 -16.58 4.73
CA LEU A 372 17.21 -15.47 5.59
C LEU A 372 15.91 -14.80 5.17
N ALA A 373 15.70 -14.61 3.85
CA ALA A 373 14.44 -14.06 3.33
C ALA A 373 13.24 -14.95 3.68
N ALA A 374 13.39 -16.28 3.60
CA ALA A 374 12.35 -17.23 3.99
C ALA A 374 12.06 -17.16 5.51
N ILE A 375 13.08 -17.10 6.35
CA ILE A 375 12.92 -16.95 7.82
C ILE A 375 12.20 -15.64 8.14
N VAL A 376 12.60 -14.53 7.51
CA VAL A 376 11.96 -13.23 7.69
C VAL A 376 10.50 -13.29 7.23
N ALA A 377 10.19 -13.94 6.10
CA ALA A 377 8.82 -14.14 5.64
C ALA A 377 7.97 -14.92 6.65
N VAL A 378 8.51 -15.99 7.27
CA VAL A 378 7.82 -16.75 8.33
C VAL A 378 7.46 -15.83 9.50
N VAL A 379 8.41 -15.04 9.99
CA VAL A 379 8.18 -14.10 11.08
C VAL A 379 7.17 -13.03 10.69
N ALA A 380 7.29 -12.47 9.48
CA ALA A 380 6.37 -11.48 8.93
C ALA A 380 4.94 -12.04 8.84
N ILE A 381 4.75 -13.24 8.30
CA ILE A 381 3.45 -13.91 8.21
C ILE A 381 2.85 -14.13 9.61
N ARG A 382 3.64 -14.67 10.56
CA ARG A 382 3.13 -14.90 11.93
C ARG A 382 2.75 -13.62 12.65
N SER A 383 3.55 -12.58 12.48
CA SER A 383 3.25 -11.26 13.04
C SER A 383 2.03 -10.65 12.35
N GLY A 384 1.93 -10.80 11.03
CA GLY A 384 0.77 -10.38 10.24
C GLY A 384 -0.52 -11.07 10.68
N GLU A 385 -0.50 -12.40 10.89
CA GLU A 385 -1.67 -13.14 11.41
C GLU A 385 -2.12 -12.63 12.78
N ARG A 386 -1.17 -12.36 13.70
CA ARG A 386 -1.50 -11.79 15.02
C ARG A 386 -2.14 -10.41 14.89
N PHE A 387 -1.53 -9.56 14.06
CA PHE A 387 -2.05 -8.23 13.79
C PHE A 387 -3.42 -8.28 13.09
N GLY A 388 -3.62 -9.19 12.13
CA GLY A 388 -4.89 -9.42 11.45
C GLY A 388 -6.00 -9.91 12.40
N ASN A 389 -5.66 -10.80 13.33
CA ASN A 389 -6.60 -11.19 14.38
C ASN A 389 -7.02 -10.00 15.24
N TRP A 390 -6.07 -9.13 15.63
CA TRP A 390 -6.39 -7.91 16.36
C TRP A 390 -7.28 -6.98 15.54
N ILE A 391 -6.94 -6.73 14.27
CA ILE A 391 -7.80 -5.93 13.35
C ILE A 391 -9.22 -6.51 13.27
N GLY A 392 -9.36 -7.82 13.23
CA GLY A 392 -10.65 -8.52 13.19
C GLY A 392 -11.55 -8.26 14.41
N HIS A 393 -10.98 -7.76 15.52
CA HIS A 393 -11.66 -7.48 16.79
C HIS A 393 -11.71 -5.97 17.13
N ILE A 394 -11.33 -5.09 16.23
CA ILE A 394 -11.45 -3.63 16.43
C ILE A 394 -12.89 -3.22 16.13
N TYR A 395 -13.55 -2.63 17.11
CA TYR A 395 -14.91 -2.06 17.00
C TYR A 395 -14.95 -0.56 17.26
N ARG A 396 -13.88 0.01 17.81
CA ARG A 396 -13.74 1.41 18.24
C ARG A 396 -12.70 2.16 17.45
#